data_33690fd02ae978d922b0469deb4f82f8
#
_entry.id   33690fd02ae978d922b0469deb4f82f8
#
_cell.length_a   1.000
_cell.length_b   1.000
_cell.length_c   1.000
_cell.angle_alpha   90.00
_cell.angle_beta   90.00
_cell.angle_gamma   90.00
#
_symmetry.space_group_name_H-M   'P 1'
#
loop_
_entity.id
_entity.type
_entity.pdbx_description
1 polymer ?
#
loop_
_entity_poly.entity_id
_entity_poly.type
_entity_poly.pdbx_seq_one_letter_code
_entity_poly.pdbx_strand_id
1 'polypeptide(L)'
;MANILVIPVCPHADAAQAAANIAAQLPGAAVFNVTENAEEAVRLASAGKADDWFDLLIGRAAALNAQNLVIQGIAPNDAHLFLSRLNNDLAGAFNARVVFAVSSGHATAERLNMAKASFAGRAVEFGGVIGAPAAVAEAAGLAFLGSIEKPENTAALAAPQAVRLSPAQFRFNMMEAARKADKRIVLPEGAEPRTVEAAVICHEKGIARCVLLAKRAEVEAVAQARGLTLPASLEIIDPDTLIEQYVAPMCELRKSKGLTPEDARKQLQDTVVLGTMMMAQNDVDGLVSGAVHTTANTIRPALQLIKTAPGASIVSSVFFMLLPGQVLVYGDCAVNPNPTPEQLAEIAIQSADSAKAFGIEPRVAMISYSTGTSGAGPDVDAVAQAVAIAKEKAPNLAIDGPLQYDAASVADVAKSKAPNSPVAGKATVFVFPDLNTGNCTYKAVQRNANVLSVGPMLQGLRKPVNDLSRGALVEDIVYTIALTAIQATQTA
;
A
#
# COMPACT_ATOMS: atom_id res chain seq x y z
N MET A 1 13.95 14.92 1.31
CA MET A 1 13.47 15.00 2.72
C MET A 1 14.17 13.93 3.50
N ALA A 2 14.82 14.26 4.61
CA ALA A 2 15.34 13.29 5.55
C ALA A 2 14.46 13.28 6.81
N ASN A 3 14.09 12.10 7.26
CA ASN A 3 13.38 11.89 8.54
C ASN A 3 14.39 11.34 9.54
N ILE A 4 14.52 11.97 10.69
CA ILE A 4 15.47 11.62 11.73
C ILE A 4 14.67 11.37 13.01
N LEU A 5 14.75 10.16 13.57
CA LEU A 5 14.09 9.82 14.82
C LEU A 5 15.11 9.80 15.95
N VAL A 6 14.94 10.70 16.92
CA VAL A 6 15.80 10.81 18.11
C VAL A 6 15.20 9.98 19.23
N ILE A 7 15.80 8.84 19.55
CA ILE A 7 15.27 7.87 20.53
C ILE A 7 16.05 7.99 21.84
N PRO A 8 15.42 8.36 22.97
CA PRO A 8 16.05 8.31 24.27
C PRO A 8 16.20 6.86 24.73
N VAL A 9 17.45 6.45 25.01
CA VAL A 9 17.74 5.06 25.46
C VAL A 9 17.79 4.96 27.00
N CYS A 10 17.54 6.04 27.70
CA CYS A 10 17.34 6.08 29.15
C CYS A 10 16.34 7.19 29.53
N PRO A 11 15.67 7.09 30.68
CA PRO A 11 14.70 8.09 31.13
C PRO A 11 15.27 9.50 31.33
N HIS A 12 16.59 9.61 31.52
CA HIS A 12 17.28 10.87 31.77
C HIS A 12 17.87 11.53 30.51
N ALA A 13 17.67 10.91 29.31
CA ALA A 13 18.10 11.52 28.07
C ALA A 13 17.05 12.52 27.57
N ASP A 14 17.44 13.76 27.40
CA ASP A 14 16.56 14.81 26.88
C ASP A 14 16.47 14.73 25.35
N ALA A 15 15.56 13.89 24.89
CA ALA A 15 15.31 13.72 23.46
C ALA A 15 14.69 14.96 22.81
N ALA A 16 13.94 15.76 23.58
CA ALA A 16 13.34 16.99 23.10
C ALA A 16 14.42 18.03 22.78
N GLN A 17 15.33 18.24 23.71
CA GLN A 17 16.45 19.15 23.51
C GLN A 17 17.39 18.66 22.41
N ALA A 18 17.67 17.34 22.37
CA ALA A 18 18.49 16.75 21.31
C ALA A 18 17.85 16.94 19.93
N ALA A 19 16.55 16.70 19.79
CA ALA A 19 15.84 16.91 18.54
C ALA A 19 15.83 18.38 18.12
N ALA A 20 15.59 19.31 19.05
CA ALA A 20 15.61 20.76 18.79
C ALA A 20 17.00 21.22 18.30
N ASN A 21 18.06 20.79 18.99
CA ASN A 21 19.42 21.18 18.66
C ASN A 21 19.91 20.57 17.33
N ILE A 22 19.53 19.34 17.01
CA ILE A 22 19.79 18.74 15.70
C ILE A 22 19.02 19.49 14.60
N ALA A 23 17.74 19.79 14.81
CA ALA A 23 16.94 20.52 13.84
C ALA A 23 17.50 21.91 13.53
N ALA A 24 18.01 22.61 14.55
CA ALA A 24 18.61 23.94 14.38
C ALA A 24 19.84 23.95 13.45
N GLN A 25 20.48 22.80 13.24
CA GLN A 25 21.65 22.67 12.36
C GLN A 25 21.31 22.16 10.96
N LEU A 26 20.05 21.75 10.71
CA LEU A 26 19.64 21.19 9.42
C LEU A 26 18.76 22.18 8.65
N PRO A 27 18.99 22.36 7.34
CA PRO A 27 18.24 23.32 6.54
C PRO A 27 16.76 22.94 6.46
N GLY A 28 15.87 23.92 6.72
CA GLY A 28 14.42 23.74 6.62
C GLY A 28 13.85 22.62 7.49
N ALA A 29 14.51 22.32 8.62
CA ALA A 29 14.08 21.27 9.53
C ALA A 29 12.96 21.75 10.47
N ALA A 30 12.00 20.87 10.72
CA ALA A 30 11.00 21.02 11.78
C ALA A 30 11.15 19.91 12.83
N VAL A 31 10.91 20.26 14.09
CA VAL A 31 10.79 19.28 15.17
C VAL A 31 9.37 18.76 15.22
N PHE A 32 9.21 17.44 15.30
CA PHE A 32 7.92 16.77 15.41
C PHE A 32 7.85 15.95 16.70
N ASN A 33 6.95 16.33 17.59
CA ASN A 33 6.73 15.64 18.84
C ASN A 33 5.62 14.62 18.70
N VAL A 34 5.92 13.33 18.75
CA VAL A 34 4.95 12.23 18.63
C VAL A 34 4.13 12.04 19.91
N THR A 35 4.58 12.57 21.05
CA THR A 35 3.92 12.41 22.36
C THR A 35 2.99 13.56 22.72
N GLU A 36 2.82 14.56 21.86
CA GLU A 36 1.92 15.69 22.10
C GLU A 36 0.47 15.26 22.39
N ASN A 37 0.07 14.04 21.92
CA ASN A 37 -1.20 13.38 22.23
C ASN A 37 -0.96 11.95 22.72
N ALA A 38 -0.16 11.78 23.77
CA ALA A 38 0.18 10.46 24.31
C ALA A 38 -1.05 9.65 24.76
N GLU A 39 -2.11 10.31 25.24
CA GLU A 39 -3.38 9.66 25.61
C GLU A 39 -4.04 8.98 24.42
N GLU A 40 -4.01 9.61 23.26
CA GLU A 40 -4.54 9.04 22.02
C GLU A 40 -3.72 7.81 21.59
N ALA A 41 -2.39 7.86 21.71
CA ALA A 41 -1.52 6.71 21.45
C ALA A 41 -1.86 5.53 22.37
N VAL A 42 -2.07 5.79 23.66
CA VAL A 42 -2.47 4.77 24.64
C VAL A 42 -3.84 4.20 24.29
N ARG A 43 -4.81 5.04 23.97
CA ARG A 43 -6.18 4.64 23.62
C ARG A 43 -6.20 3.74 22.39
N LEU A 44 -5.52 4.14 21.32
CA LEU A 44 -5.47 3.39 20.07
C LEU A 44 -4.66 2.09 20.20
N ALA A 45 -3.51 2.13 20.88
CA ALA A 45 -2.71 0.94 21.12
C ALA A 45 -3.44 -0.09 21.99
N SER A 46 -4.18 0.36 23.03
CA SER A 46 -4.99 -0.50 23.88
C SER A 46 -6.16 -1.15 23.14
N ALA A 47 -6.68 -0.48 22.11
CA ALA A 47 -7.72 -1.01 21.24
C ALA A 47 -7.18 -1.90 20.11
N GLY A 48 -5.87 -2.18 20.04
CA GLY A 48 -5.23 -2.91 18.96
C GLY A 48 -5.14 -2.14 17.63
N LYS A 49 -5.30 -0.81 17.68
CA LYS A 49 -5.34 0.11 16.54
C LYS A 49 -4.10 1.02 16.47
N ALA A 50 -2.93 0.47 16.75
CA ALA A 50 -1.67 1.23 16.71
C ALA A 50 -1.40 1.82 15.31
N ASP A 51 -1.83 1.16 14.25
CA ASP A 51 -1.71 1.65 12.87
C ASP A 51 -2.48 2.95 12.64
N ASP A 52 -3.67 3.10 13.22
CA ASP A 52 -4.46 4.35 13.13
C ASP A 52 -3.69 5.54 13.74
N TRP A 53 -2.92 5.28 14.82
CA TRP A 53 -2.08 6.31 15.41
C TRP A 53 -0.92 6.72 14.49
N PHE A 54 -0.28 5.76 13.82
CA PHE A 54 0.77 6.08 12.84
C PHE A 54 0.22 6.89 11.66
N ASP A 55 -0.98 6.58 11.18
CA ASP A 55 -1.63 7.34 10.11
C ASP A 55 -1.92 8.79 10.51
N LEU A 56 -2.39 9.01 11.75
CA LEU A 56 -2.55 10.35 12.31
C LEU A 56 -1.23 11.11 12.40
N LEU A 57 -0.15 10.44 12.85
CA LEU A 57 1.18 11.06 12.96
C LEU A 57 1.74 11.44 11.58
N ILE A 58 1.60 10.59 10.57
CA ILE A 58 2.02 10.89 9.19
C ILE A 58 1.28 12.11 8.66
N GLY A 59 -0.05 12.20 8.87
CA GLY A 59 -0.87 13.34 8.46
C GLY A 59 -0.42 14.65 9.15
N ARG A 60 -0.18 14.61 10.46
CA ARG A 60 0.32 15.77 11.21
C ARG A 60 1.72 16.20 10.78
N ALA A 61 2.61 15.25 10.54
CA ALA A 61 3.97 15.54 10.05
C ALA A 61 3.94 16.15 8.64
N ALA A 62 3.09 15.65 7.76
CA ALA A 62 2.92 16.18 6.41
C ALA A 62 2.44 17.64 6.42
N ALA A 63 1.59 18.02 7.38
CA ALA A 63 1.09 19.38 7.54
C ALA A 63 2.19 20.40 7.91
N LEU A 64 3.33 19.96 8.48
CA LEU A 64 4.46 20.83 8.78
C LEU A 64 5.18 21.32 7.52
N ASN A 65 5.02 20.66 6.40
CA ASN A 65 5.65 20.99 5.10
C ASN A 65 7.16 21.27 5.22
N ALA A 66 7.87 20.49 6.06
CA ALA A 66 9.29 20.67 6.36
C ALA A 66 10.19 20.02 5.30
N GLN A 67 11.37 20.60 5.03
CA GLN A 67 12.37 20.00 4.16
C GLN A 67 13.04 18.79 4.82
N ASN A 68 13.27 18.85 6.13
CA ASN A 68 13.75 17.76 6.96
C ASN A 68 12.88 17.66 8.22
N LEU A 69 12.64 16.45 8.71
CA LEU A 69 11.83 16.21 9.90
C LEU A 69 12.70 15.59 10.99
N VAL A 70 12.78 16.25 12.15
CA VAL A 70 13.45 15.69 13.33
C VAL A 70 12.37 15.29 14.33
N ILE A 71 12.19 13.98 14.48
CA ILE A 71 11.12 13.38 15.27
C ILE A 71 11.64 13.13 16.68
N GLN A 72 10.97 13.70 17.67
CA GLN A 72 11.21 13.38 19.06
C GLN A 72 10.59 12.02 19.39
N GLY A 73 11.41 11.01 19.68
CA GLY A 73 10.99 9.70 20.09
C GLY A 73 10.43 9.65 21.52
N ILE A 74 9.87 8.52 21.87
CA ILE A 74 9.17 8.28 23.14
C ILE A 74 10.17 7.84 24.21
N ALA A 75 10.25 8.59 25.31
CA ALA A 75 11.07 8.21 26.45
C ALA A 75 10.44 7.04 27.24
N PRO A 76 11.28 6.10 27.72
CA PRO A 76 10.80 5.12 28.70
C PRO A 76 10.26 5.84 29.96
N ASN A 77 9.08 5.47 30.40
CA ASN A 77 8.52 5.94 31.65
C ASN A 77 7.76 4.83 32.37
N ASP A 78 7.60 4.94 33.68
CA ASP A 78 6.99 3.89 34.52
C ASP A 78 5.48 3.80 34.34
N ALA A 79 4.81 4.87 33.88
CA ALA A 79 3.37 4.87 33.65
C ALA A 79 2.97 4.10 32.36
N HIS A 80 3.84 4.15 31.36
CA HIS A 80 3.56 3.58 30.03
C HIS A 80 4.79 2.94 29.41
N LEU A 81 5.33 1.90 30.04
CA LEU A 81 6.56 1.20 29.63
C LEU A 81 6.52 0.70 28.18
N PHE A 82 5.34 0.26 27.71
CA PHE A 82 5.16 -0.26 26.36
C PHE A 82 5.28 0.79 25.26
N LEU A 83 5.02 2.07 25.55
CA LEU A 83 5.05 3.12 24.53
C LEU A 83 6.44 3.29 23.91
N SER A 84 7.51 3.10 24.69
CA SER A 84 8.87 3.20 24.17
C SER A 84 9.18 2.15 23.08
N ARG A 85 8.46 1.01 23.06
CA ARG A 85 8.57 -0.01 22.00
C ARG A 85 8.07 0.51 20.66
N LEU A 86 7.14 1.46 20.65
CA LEU A 86 6.62 2.09 19.44
C LEU A 86 7.70 2.88 18.67
N ASN A 87 8.83 3.23 19.29
CA ASN A 87 9.95 3.87 18.59
C ASN A 87 10.44 3.03 17.41
N ASN A 88 10.43 1.70 17.53
CA ASN A 88 10.86 0.82 16.45
C ASN A 88 9.89 0.85 15.27
N ASP A 89 8.59 0.96 15.55
CA ASP A 89 7.55 1.07 14.55
C ASP A 89 7.51 2.47 13.93
N LEU A 90 7.76 3.53 14.74
CA LEU A 90 7.95 4.90 14.27
C LEU A 90 9.10 5.03 13.28
N ALA A 91 10.24 4.40 13.55
CA ALA A 91 11.37 4.39 12.63
C ALA A 91 10.98 3.83 11.25
N GLY A 92 10.21 2.74 11.24
CA GLY A 92 9.64 2.16 10.02
C GLY A 92 8.59 3.05 9.37
N ALA A 93 7.61 3.54 10.15
CA ALA A 93 6.50 4.35 9.65
C ALA A 93 6.98 5.63 8.95
N PHE A 94 8.01 6.27 9.47
CA PHE A 94 8.59 7.48 8.89
C PHE A 94 9.77 7.23 7.93
N ASN A 95 10.16 5.97 7.71
CA ASN A 95 11.42 5.65 7.04
C ASN A 95 12.56 6.53 7.61
N ALA A 96 12.68 6.56 8.94
CA ALA A 96 13.53 7.49 9.63
C ALA A 96 14.92 6.91 9.93
N ARG A 97 15.95 7.75 9.82
CA ARG A 97 17.28 7.47 10.33
C ARG A 97 17.28 7.62 11.85
N VAL A 98 17.71 6.59 12.56
CA VAL A 98 17.68 6.56 14.04
C VAL A 98 18.91 7.20 14.64
N VAL A 99 18.71 8.14 15.54
CA VAL A 99 19.73 8.73 16.41
C VAL A 99 19.38 8.37 17.86
N PHE A 100 20.32 7.75 18.57
CA PHE A 100 20.13 7.45 19.99
C PHE A 100 20.57 8.65 20.85
N ALA A 101 19.70 9.10 21.76
CA ALA A 101 20.01 10.12 22.75
C ALA A 101 20.31 9.46 24.10
N VAL A 102 21.42 9.83 24.73
CA VAL A 102 21.88 9.25 26.00
C VAL A 102 22.32 10.36 26.95
N SER A 103 22.00 10.25 28.24
CA SER A 103 22.65 11.09 29.26
C SER A 103 24.04 10.55 29.57
N SER A 104 25.01 11.45 29.84
CA SER A 104 26.43 11.11 30.03
C SER A 104 26.68 10.03 31.09
N GLY A 105 25.92 10.05 32.22
CA GLY A 105 26.05 9.06 33.29
C GLY A 105 25.50 7.65 32.96
N HIS A 106 24.80 7.49 31.83
CA HIS A 106 24.17 6.25 31.41
C HIS A 106 24.68 5.75 30.05
N ALA A 107 25.67 6.42 29.49
CA ALA A 107 26.25 6.10 28.18
C ALA A 107 27.21 4.91 28.29
N THR A 108 26.76 3.71 27.93
CA THR A 108 27.58 2.50 27.80
C THR A 108 27.39 1.88 26.42
N ALA A 109 28.46 1.28 25.88
CA ALA A 109 28.39 0.58 24.60
C ALA A 109 27.39 -0.59 24.64
N GLU A 110 27.30 -1.28 25.76
CA GLU A 110 26.33 -2.37 25.97
C GLU A 110 24.88 -1.87 25.81
N ARG A 111 24.50 -0.77 26.46
CA ARG A 111 23.18 -0.18 26.35
C ARG A 111 22.84 0.23 24.91
N LEU A 112 23.78 0.85 24.21
CA LEU A 112 23.60 1.21 22.82
C LEU A 112 23.48 -0.02 21.91
N ASN A 113 24.25 -1.06 22.15
CA ASN A 113 24.15 -2.31 21.41
C ASN A 113 22.81 -3.01 21.65
N MET A 114 22.27 -2.99 22.88
CA MET A 114 20.92 -3.48 23.17
C MET A 114 19.86 -2.66 22.44
N ALA A 115 19.98 -1.34 22.41
CA ALA A 115 19.06 -0.46 21.66
C ALA A 115 19.11 -0.76 20.15
N LYS A 116 20.30 -0.96 19.56
CA LYS A 116 20.45 -1.39 18.16
C LYS A 116 19.81 -2.75 17.92
N ALA A 117 20.02 -3.70 18.82
CA ALA A 117 19.50 -5.07 18.70
C ALA A 117 17.97 -5.11 18.70
N SER A 118 17.29 -4.12 19.31
CA SER A 118 15.82 -4.03 19.27
C SER A 118 15.27 -3.81 17.85
N PHE A 119 16.10 -3.38 16.91
CA PHE A 119 15.77 -3.21 15.48
C PHE A 119 16.13 -4.43 14.63
N ALA A 120 16.53 -5.56 15.23
CA ALA A 120 16.87 -6.76 14.48
C ALA A 120 15.71 -7.18 13.55
N GLY A 121 16.04 -7.51 12.29
CA GLY A 121 15.06 -7.83 11.26
C GLY A 121 14.32 -6.63 10.65
N ARG A 122 14.60 -5.40 11.08
CA ARG A 122 14.05 -4.17 10.51
C ARG A 122 15.10 -3.47 9.65
N ALA A 123 14.68 -2.97 8.52
CA ALA A 123 15.56 -2.23 7.62
C ALA A 123 15.65 -0.75 8.04
N VAL A 124 16.46 -0.46 9.05
CA VAL A 124 16.66 0.87 9.63
C VAL A 124 18.11 1.31 9.48
N GLU A 125 18.34 2.58 9.14
CA GLU A 125 19.67 3.21 9.16
C GLU A 125 19.92 3.88 10.50
N PHE A 126 21.09 3.66 11.07
CA PHE A 126 21.52 4.34 12.29
C PHE A 126 22.35 5.59 11.93
N GLY A 127 21.86 6.76 12.33
CA GLY A 127 22.52 8.03 12.12
C GLY A 127 23.64 8.32 13.13
N GLY A 128 23.56 7.71 14.31
CA GLY A 128 24.58 7.87 15.35
C GLY A 128 24.02 7.95 16.76
N VAL A 129 24.85 8.47 17.68
CA VAL A 129 24.50 8.69 19.08
C VAL A 129 24.90 10.10 19.53
N ILE A 130 24.04 10.76 20.28
CA ILE A 130 24.24 12.09 20.88
C ILE A 130 24.22 11.99 22.41
N GLY A 131 25.10 12.71 23.09
CA GLY A 131 25.22 12.72 24.54
C GLY A 131 26.13 11.61 25.11
N ALA A 132 26.67 10.72 24.28
CA ALA A 132 27.66 9.74 24.68
C ALA A 132 29.11 10.26 24.46
N PRO A 133 30.11 9.78 25.22
CA PRO A 133 31.51 9.97 24.86
C PRO A 133 31.85 9.33 23.50
N ALA A 134 32.80 9.96 22.75
CA ALA A 134 33.18 9.45 21.41
C ALA A 134 33.65 7.99 21.45
N ALA A 135 34.45 7.60 22.48
CA ALA A 135 34.89 6.20 22.64
C ALA A 135 33.75 5.20 22.85
N VAL A 136 32.65 5.62 23.47
CA VAL A 136 31.46 4.78 23.66
C VAL A 136 30.70 4.64 22.35
N ALA A 137 30.60 5.72 21.56
CA ALA A 137 30.00 5.69 20.23
C ALA A 137 30.76 4.71 19.31
N GLU A 138 32.08 4.81 19.29
CA GLU A 138 32.96 3.96 18.50
C GLU A 138 32.83 2.47 18.92
N ALA A 139 32.86 2.19 20.23
CA ALA A 139 32.69 0.83 20.75
C ALA A 139 31.32 0.22 20.40
N ALA A 140 30.28 1.04 20.22
CA ALA A 140 28.96 0.62 19.76
C ALA A 140 28.84 0.59 18.22
N GLY A 141 29.88 0.99 17.48
CA GLY A 141 29.84 1.10 16.01
C GLY A 141 28.80 2.13 15.52
N LEU A 142 28.70 3.26 16.22
CA LEU A 142 27.79 4.36 15.90
C LEU A 142 28.58 5.65 15.65
N ALA A 143 28.09 6.50 14.76
CA ALA A 143 28.66 7.82 14.57
C ALA A 143 28.50 8.67 15.84
N PHE A 144 29.55 9.38 16.22
CA PHE A 144 29.53 10.35 17.32
C PHE A 144 28.91 11.67 16.85
N LEU A 145 27.87 12.14 17.54
CA LEU A 145 27.12 13.35 17.20
C LEU A 145 27.27 14.47 18.25
N GLY A 146 28.30 14.42 19.08
CA GLY A 146 28.56 15.46 20.09
C GLY A 146 27.70 15.32 21.37
N SER A 147 27.62 16.40 22.15
CA SER A 147 26.72 16.48 23.29
C SER A 147 25.32 16.93 22.86
N ILE A 148 24.34 16.75 23.75
CA ILE A 148 22.96 17.20 23.50
C ILE A 148 22.91 18.71 23.30
N GLU A 149 23.67 19.47 24.09
CA GLU A 149 23.74 20.94 24.02
C GLU A 149 24.47 21.44 22.78
N LYS A 150 25.45 20.67 22.31
CA LYS A 150 26.29 21.01 21.15
C LYS A 150 26.44 19.82 20.21
N PRO A 151 25.43 19.59 19.33
CA PRO A 151 25.54 18.55 18.31
C PRO A 151 26.69 18.83 17.33
N GLU A 152 27.33 17.74 16.88
CA GLU A 152 28.42 17.75 15.90
C GLU A 152 28.09 16.73 14.79
N ASN A 153 28.69 16.90 13.60
CA ASN A 153 28.57 15.98 12.47
C ASN A 153 27.13 15.72 11.98
N THR A 154 26.19 16.61 12.29
CA THR A 154 24.77 16.44 11.99
C THR A 154 24.44 16.52 10.50
N ALA A 155 25.28 17.15 9.68
CA ALA A 155 25.08 17.28 8.24
C ALA A 155 24.89 15.91 7.54
N ALA A 156 25.55 14.86 8.04
CA ALA A 156 25.41 13.50 7.53
C ALA A 156 23.99 12.92 7.73
N LEU A 157 23.23 13.44 8.69
CA LEU A 157 21.85 12.99 8.94
C LEU A 157 20.89 13.37 7.81
N ALA A 158 21.18 14.44 7.08
CA ALA A 158 20.41 14.89 5.93
C ALA A 158 20.83 14.23 4.60
N ALA A 159 21.83 13.35 4.62
CA ALA A 159 22.26 12.63 3.43
C ALA A 159 21.11 11.76 2.86
N PRO A 160 21.04 11.62 1.53
CA PRO A 160 20.03 10.75 0.92
C PRO A 160 20.07 9.34 1.49
N GLN A 161 18.91 8.79 1.77
CA GLN A 161 18.73 7.39 2.17
C GLN A 161 17.79 6.67 1.22
N ALA A 162 17.83 5.33 1.24
CA ALA A 162 16.91 4.54 0.43
C ALA A 162 15.46 4.84 0.83
N VAL A 163 14.66 5.31 -0.13
CA VAL A 163 13.25 5.57 0.10
C VAL A 163 12.53 4.23 0.18
N ARG A 164 11.87 3.99 1.32
CA ARG A 164 10.97 2.86 1.53
C ARG A 164 9.61 3.41 1.89
N LEU A 165 8.61 3.04 1.11
CA LEU A 165 7.24 3.43 1.40
C LEU A 165 6.72 2.55 2.53
N SER A 166 6.50 3.14 3.69
CA SER A 166 5.91 2.43 4.84
C SER A 166 4.41 2.22 4.66
N PRO A 167 3.79 1.23 5.36
CA PRO A 167 2.35 1.07 5.38
C PRO A 167 1.57 2.35 5.70
N ALA A 168 1.95 3.06 6.75
CA ALA A 168 1.30 4.30 7.16
C ALA A 168 1.43 5.40 6.08
N GLN A 169 2.62 5.57 5.50
CA GLN A 169 2.84 6.52 4.42
C GLN A 169 2.06 6.14 3.16
N PHE A 170 1.99 4.84 2.84
CA PHE A 170 1.20 4.34 1.71
C PHE A 170 -0.29 4.64 1.90
N ARG A 171 -0.87 4.30 3.07
CA ARG A 171 -2.28 4.58 3.37
C ARG A 171 -2.57 6.08 3.28
N PHE A 172 -1.73 6.91 3.92
CA PHE A 172 -1.88 8.37 3.86
C PHE A 172 -1.84 8.90 2.43
N ASN A 173 -0.80 8.53 1.65
CA ASN A 173 -0.64 8.99 0.27
C ASN A 173 -1.81 8.54 -0.61
N MET A 174 -2.28 7.31 -0.43
CA MET A 174 -3.42 6.76 -1.16
C MET A 174 -4.71 7.56 -0.86
N MET A 175 -4.99 7.84 0.42
CA MET A 175 -6.18 8.61 0.80
C MET A 175 -6.11 10.04 0.26
N GLU A 176 -4.97 10.71 0.35
CA GLU A 176 -4.78 12.05 -0.21
C GLU A 176 -4.90 12.09 -1.74
N ALA A 177 -4.36 11.08 -2.42
CA ALA A 177 -4.49 10.96 -3.87
C ALA A 177 -5.93 10.71 -4.30
N ALA A 178 -6.66 9.86 -3.58
CA ALA A 178 -8.06 9.57 -3.84
C ALA A 178 -8.94 10.82 -3.63
N ARG A 179 -8.73 11.59 -2.54
CA ARG A 179 -9.41 12.87 -2.30
C ARG A 179 -9.20 13.86 -3.44
N LYS A 180 -7.95 14.01 -3.90
CA LYS A 180 -7.61 14.90 -5.03
C LYS A 180 -8.22 14.45 -6.35
N ALA A 181 -8.42 13.15 -6.53
CA ALA A 181 -9.01 12.57 -7.72
C ALA A 181 -10.50 12.93 -7.87
N ASP A 182 -11.21 13.10 -6.76
CA ASP A 182 -12.66 13.43 -6.69
C ASP A 182 -13.50 12.58 -7.66
N LYS A 183 -13.31 11.26 -7.64
CA LYS A 183 -13.93 10.35 -8.58
C LYS A 183 -15.28 9.82 -8.09
N ARG A 184 -16.18 9.55 -9.05
CA ARG A 184 -17.49 8.97 -8.82
C ARG A 184 -17.44 7.47 -9.00
N ILE A 185 -17.60 6.70 -7.90
CA ILE A 185 -17.41 5.25 -7.88
C ILE A 185 -18.75 4.56 -7.62
N VAL A 186 -19.18 3.70 -8.54
CA VAL A 186 -20.41 2.94 -8.38
C VAL A 186 -20.18 1.65 -7.59
N LEU A 187 -21.09 1.39 -6.66
CA LEU A 187 -21.14 0.24 -5.78
C LEU A 187 -22.42 -0.58 -6.09
N PRO A 188 -22.33 -1.58 -6.97
CA PRO A 188 -23.50 -2.37 -7.40
C PRO A 188 -24.24 -3.09 -6.28
N GLU A 189 -23.52 -3.46 -5.21
CA GLU A 189 -24.07 -4.12 -4.03
C GLU A 189 -24.49 -3.08 -2.99
N GLY A 190 -25.29 -2.09 -3.43
CA GLY A 190 -25.57 -0.86 -2.71
C GLY A 190 -26.34 -0.99 -1.40
N ALA A 191 -27.01 -2.12 -1.12
CA ALA A 191 -27.66 -2.42 0.15
C ALA A 191 -26.88 -3.43 1.01
N GLU A 192 -25.68 -3.86 0.59
CA GLU A 192 -24.84 -4.74 1.41
C GLU A 192 -24.30 -3.95 2.61
N PRO A 193 -24.43 -4.46 3.85
CA PRO A 193 -24.14 -3.68 5.06
C PRO A 193 -22.74 -3.09 5.16
N ARG A 194 -21.69 -3.82 4.74
CA ARG A 194 -20.30 -3.33 4.74
C ARG A 194 -20.08 -2.28 3.65
N THR A 195 -20.75 -2.46 2.51
CA THR A 195 -20.69 -1.52 1.38
C THR A 195 -21.35 -0.19 1.75
N VAL A 196 -22.49 -0.21 2.44
CA VAL A 196 -23.15 1.01 2.95
C VAL A 196 -22.24 1.74 3.93
N GLU A 197 -21.67 1.03 4.91
CA GLU A 197 -20.77 1.61 5.90
C GLU A 197 -19.50 2.20 5.25
N ALA A 198 -18.90 1.48 4.30
CA ALA A 198 -17.75 1.97 3.54
C ALA A 198 -18.06 3.22 2.72
N ALA A 199 -19.25 3.28 2.09
CA ALA A 199 -19.70 4.45 1.34
C ALA A 199 -19.88 5.69 2.24
N VAL A 200 -20.43 5.51 3.44
CA VAL A 200 -20.54 6.58 4.45
C VAL A 200 -19.15 7.08 4.84
N ILE A 201 -18.22 6.18 5.18
CA ILE A 201 -16.84 6.54 5.53
C ILE A 201 -16.14 7.28 4.39
N CYS A 202 -16.28 6.79 3.16
CA CYS A 202 -15.69 7.43 1.98
C CYS A 202 -16.26 8.84 1.76
N HIS A 203 -17.56 9.01 1.96
CA HIS A 203 -18.21 10.31 1.87
C HIS A 203 -17.73 11.28 2.95
N GLU A 204 -17.75 10.87 4.22
CA GLU A 204 -17.31 11.70 5.36
C GLU A 204 -15.84 12.13 5.26
N LYS A 205 -14.99 11.22 4.77
CA LYS A 205 -13.55 11.48 4.59
C LYS A 205 -13.21 12.13 3.24
N GLY A 206 -14.19 12.35 2.36
CA GLY A 206 -13.99 12.92 1.02
C GLY A 206 -13.13 12.06 0.09
N ILE A 207 -13.12 10.72 0.28
CA ILE A 207 -12.26 9.78 -0.47
C ILE A 207 -12.76 9.62 -1.90
N ALA A 208 -14.08 9.47 -2.08
CA ALA A 208 -14.73 9.33 -3.39
C ALA A 208 -16.21 9.69 -3.26
N ARG A 209 -16.81 10.07 -4.39
CA ARG A 209 -18.27 10.21 -4.52
C ARG A 209 -18.87 8.84 -4.82
N CYS A 210 -19.30 8.13 -3.77
CA CYS A 210 -19.89 6.80 -3.89
C CYS A 210 -21.32 6.87 -4.40
N VAL A 211 -21.68 5.96 -5.33
CA VAL A 211 -23.03 5.76 -5.86
C VAL A 211 -23.51 4.37 -5.49
N LEU A 212 -24.47 4.27 -4.59
CA LEU A 212 -25.08 2.99 -4.18
C LEU A 212 -26.22 2.63 -5.15
N LEU A 213 -26.11 1.48 -5.83
CA LEU A 213 -27.22 0.93 -6.63
C LEU A 213 -28.12 0.07 -5.73
N ALA A 214 -29.14 0.69 -5.18
CA ALA A 214 -30.12 0.05 -4.31
C ALA A 214 -31.38 0.93 -4.14
N LYS A 215 -32.46 0.35 -3.67
CA LYS A 215 -33.61 1.11 -3.22
C LYS A 215 -33.28 1.85 -1.92
N ARG A 216 -33.63 3.13 -1.87
CA ARG A 216 -33.33 3.98 -0.71
C ARG A 216 -33.79 3.37 0.61
N ALA A 217 -34.99 2.78 0.64
CA ALA A 217 -35.51 2.13 1.86
C ALA A 217 -34.64 0.97 2.36
N GLU A 218 -34.00 0.23 1.46
CA GLU A 218 -33.10 -0.89 1.83
C GLU A 218 -31.82 -0.34 2.48
N VAL A 219 -31.25 0.72 1.91
CA VAL A 219 -30.04 1.38 2.47
C VAL A 219 -30.34 2.03 3.82
N GLU A 220 -31.50 2.68 3.97
CA GLU A 220 -31.95 3.27 5.25
C GLU A 220 -32.15 2.21 6.34
N ALA A 221 -32.72 1.05 5.98
CA ALA A 221 -32.87 -0.07 6.92
C ALA A 221 -31.51 -0.61 7.39
N VAL A 222 -30.53 -0.73 6.49
CA VAL A 222 -29.16 -1.14 6.82
C VAL A 222 -28.49 -0.12 7.71
N ALA A 223 -28.59 1.17 7.38
CA ALA A 223 -28.01 2.26 8.17
C ALA A 223 -28.57 2.27 9.60
N GLN A 224 -29.90 2.13 9.74
CA GLN A 224 -30.55 2.04 11.04
C GLN A 224 -30.05 0.83 11.86
N ALA A 225 -29.95 -0.33 11.23
CA ALA A 225 -29.49 -1.56 11.89
C ALA A 225 -28.03 -1.48 12.36
N ARG A 226 -27.22 -0.65 11.70
CA ARG A 226 -25.80 -0.42 12.02
C ARG A 226 -25.53 0.86 12.83
N GLY A 227 -26.55 1.63 13.14
CA GLY A 227 -26.41 2.91 13.86
C GLY A 227 -25.67 3.97 13.05
N LEU A 228 -25.74 3.93 11.72
CA LEU A 228 -25.09 4.87 10.82
C LEU A 228 -26.04 6.04 10.50
N THR A 229 -25.48 7.22 10.36
CA THR A 229 -26.17 8.38 9.81
C THR A 229 -25.83 8.50 8.33
N LEU A 230 -26.84 8.38 7.45
CA LEU A 230 -26.65 8.56 6.02
C LEU A 230 -26.46 10.04 5.69
N PRO A 231 -25.35 10.46 5.06
CA PRO A 231 -25.18 11.81 4.56
C PRO A 231 -26.27 12.13 3.50
N ALA A 232 -26.87 13.30 3.58
CA ALA A 232 -27.94 13.70 2.66
C ALA A 232 -27.48 13.75 1.19
N SER A 233 -26.19 14.00 0.97
CA SER A 233 -25.55 14.07 -0.36
C SER A 233 -24.99 12.72 -0.85
N LEU A 234 -25.10 11.63 -0.08
CA LEU A 234 -24.73 10.30 -0.54
C LEU A 234 -25.71 9.85 -1.64
N GLU A 235 -25.16 9.54 -2.82
CA GLU A 235 -25.98 9.13 -3.96
C GLU A 235 -26.49 7.71 -3.79
N ILE A 236 -27.82 7.55 -3.78
CA ILE A 236 -28.51 6.26 -3.75
C ILE A 236 -29.48 6.25 -4.92
N ILE A 237 -29.28 5.36 -5.87
CA ILE A 237 -30.04 5.29 -7.11
C ILE A 237 -30.75 3.95 -7.17
N ASP A 238 -32.09 3.97 -7.33
CA ASP A 238 -32.87 2.77 -7.58
C ASP A 238 -32.51 2.20 -8.96
N PRO A 239 -31.92 0.98 -9.05
CA PRO A 239 -31.47 0.40 -10.29
C PRO A 239 -32.61 0.23 -11.32
N ASP A 240 -33.85 -0.01 -10.86
CA ASP A 240 -35.00 -0.20 -11.73
C ASP A 240 -35.27 1.04 -12.59
N THR A 241 -34.91 2.23 -12.10
CA THR A 241 -35.13 3.51 -12.80
C THR A 241 -34.14 3.76 -13.94
N LEU A 242 -33.02 3.03 -13.96
CA LEU A 242 -31.92 3.23 -14.91
C LEU A 242 -31.94 2.26 -16.10
N ILE A 243 -32.59 1.12 -15.97
CA ILE A 243 -32.49 0.00 -16.94
C ILE A 243 -32.74 0.48 -18.37
N GLU A 244 -33.87 1.17 -18.63
CA GLU A 244 -34.25 1.57 -19.98
C GLU A 244 -33.25 2.53 -20.63
N GLN A 245 -32.57 3.37 -19.86
CA GLN A 245 -31.56 4.30 -20.35
C GLN A 245 -30.38 3.56 -21.00
N TYR A 246 -30.03 2.37 -20.48
CA TYR A 246 -28.85 1.63 -20.92
C TYR A 246 -29.14 0.49 -21.92
N VAL A 247 -30.41 0.19 -22.24
CA VAL A 247 -30.78 -0.86 -23.20
C VAL A 247 -30.18 -0.56 -24.60
N ALA A 248 -30.46 0.59 -25.16
CA ALA A 248 -29.98 0.93 -26.49
C ALA A 248 -28.45 1.08 -26.56
N PRO A 249 -27.76 1.75 -25.61
CA PRO A 249 -26.30 1.78 -25.57
C PRO A 249 -25.68 0.39 -25.44
N MET A 250 -26.24 -0.51 -24.64
CA MET A 250 -25.73 -1.86 -24.49
C MET A 250 -25.88 -2.70 -25.77
N CYS A 251 -27.02 -2.57 -26.45
CA CYS A 251 -27.23 -3.22 -27.75
C CYS A 251 -26.20 -2.74 -28.79
N GLU A 252 -25.89 -1.44 -28.85
CA GLU A 252 -24.87 -0.92 -29.77
C GLU A 252 -23.48 -1.44 -29.43
N LEU A 253 -23.06 -1.43 -28.15
CA LEU A 253 -21.77 -1.99 -27.71
C LEU A 253 -21.62 -3.49 -28.03
N ARG A 254 -22.72 -4.23 -28.00
CA ARG A 254 -22.77 -5.68 -28.22
C ARG A 254 -23.36 -6.08 -29.58
N LYS A 255 -23.49 -5.17 -30.51
CA LYS A 255 -24.08 -5.36 -31.85
C LYS A 255 -23.44 -6.54 -32.61
N SER A 256 -22.12 -6.68 -32.56
CA SER A 256 -21.41 -7.78 -33.19
C SER A 256 -21.74 -9.17 -32.59
N LYS A 257 -22.38 -9.21 -31.45
CA LYS A 257 -22.83 -10.43 -30.76
C LYS A 257 -24.34 -10.66 -30.88
N GLY A 258 -25.04 -9.78 -31.60
CA GLY A 258 -26.48 -9.88 -31.85
C GLY A 258 -27.36 -9.69 -30.62
N LEU A 259 -26.92 -8.87 -29.62
CA LEU A 259 -27.67 -8.63 -28.40
C LEU A 259 -29.01 -7.93 -28.74
N THR A 260 -30.13 -8.54 -28.32
CA THR A 260 -31.46 -7.96 -28.49
C THR A 260 -31.80 -6.99 -27.35
N PRO A 261 -32.74 -6.04 -27.56
CA PRO A 261 -33.20 -5.15 -26.48
C PRO A 261 -33.81 -5.91 -25.30
N GLU A 262 -34.48 -7.03 -25.56
CA GLU A 262 -35.07 -7.88 -24.49
C GLU A 262 -33.97 -8.52 -23.64
N ASP A 263 -32.94 -9.10 -24.28
CA ASP A 263 -31.80 -9.70 -23.58
C ASP A 263 -31.00 -8.65 -22.84
N ALA A 264 -30.82 -7.47 -23.42
CA ALA A 264 -30.14 -6.35 -22.75
C ALA A 264 -30.89 -5.92 -21.49
N ARG A 265 -32.21 -5.74 -21.57
CA ARG A 265 -33.07 -5.41 -20.43
C ARG A 265 -32.98 -6.46 -19.32
N LYS A 266 -32.95 -7.74 -19.69
CA LYS A 266 -32.80 -8.84 -18.74
C LYS A 266 -31.42 -8.83 -18.06
N GLN A 267 -30.35 -8.59 -18.82
CA GLN A 267 -28.98 -8.52 -18.27
C GLN A 267 -28.79 -7.30 -17.37
N LEU A 268 -29.41 -6.16 -17.67
CA LEU A 268 -29.34 -4.94 -16.88
C LEU A 268 -30.05 -5.02 -15.52
N GLN A 269 -30.83 -6.07 -15.26
CA GLN A 269 -31.37 -6.36 -13.93
C GLN A 269 -30.28 -6.79 -12.93
N ASP A 270 -29.11 -7.26 -13.43
CA ASP A 270 -27.92 -7.47 -12.62
C ASP A 270 -27.24 -6.10 -12.39
N THR A 271 -27.15 -5.69 -11.12
CA THR A 271 -26.61 -4.38 -10.75
C THR A 271 -25.13 -4.22 -11.12
N VAL A 272 -24.36 -5.32 -11.23
CA VAL A 272 -22.96 -5.27 -11.69
C VAL A 272 -22.92 -4.96 -13.18
N VAL A 273 -23.80 -5.55 -13.98
CA VAL A 273 -23.93 -5.24 -15.41
C VAL A 273 -24.38 -3.79 -15.60
N LEU A 274 -25.38 -3.36 -14.82
CA LEU A 274 -25.87 -1.99 -14.84
C LEU A 274 -24.78 -0.98 -14.50
N GLY A 275 -24.07 -1.16 -13.37
CA GLY A 275 -22.95 -0.30 -12.97
C GLY A 275 -21.82 -0.29 -14.01
N THR A 276 -21.54 -1.43 -14.66
CA THR A 276 -20.58 -1.51 -15.75
C THR A 276 -21.05 -0.72 -16.97
N MET A 277 -22.35 -0.69 -17.27
CA MET A 277 -22.90 0.15 -18.33
C MET A 277 -22.83 1.65 -17.99
N MET A 278 -23.09 2.05 -16.73
CA MET A 278 -22.85 3.42 -16.25
C MET A 278 -21.42 3.85 -16.52
N MET A 279 -20.45 2.99 -16.23
CA MET A 279 -19.04 3.24 -16.57
C MET A 279 -18.80 3.34 -18.07
N ALA A 280 -19.37 2.43 -18.86
CA ALA A 280 -19.20 2.44 -20.32
C ALA A 280 -19.68 3.75 -20.94
N GLN A 281 -20.72 4.36 -20.37
CA GLN A 281 -21.30 5.63 -20.82
C GLN A 281 -20.66 6.88 -20.17
N ASN A 282 -19.64 6.71 -19.30
CA ASN A 282 -18.98 7.80 -18.54
C ASN A 282 -19.87 8.48 -17.48
N ASP A 283 -20.92 7.83 -17.02
CA ASP A 283 -21.74 8.34 -15.92
C ASP A 283 -21.06 8.17 -14.56
N VAL A 284 -20.13 7.23 -14.45
CA VAL A 284 -19.26 7.02 -13.29
C VAL A 284 -17.84 6.72 -13.75
N ASP A 285 -16.86 6.97 -12.87
CA ASP A 285 -15.43 6.84 -13.18
C ASP A 285 -14.87 5.45 -12.90
N GLY A 286 -15.47 4.71 -11.97
CA GLY A 286 -15.01 3.39 -11.57
C GLY A 286 -16.11 2.56 -10.90
N LEU A 287 -15.83 1.26 -10.72
CA LEU A 287 -16.74 0.28 -10.11
C LEU A 287 -15.99 -0.58 -9.09
N VAL A 288 -16.63 -0.81 -7.93
CA VAL A 288 -16.19 -1.77 -6.92
C VAL A 288 -17.32 -2.70 -6.58
N SER A 289 -17.10 -4.01 -6.70
CA SER A 289 -18.07 -5.07 -6.41
C SER A 289 -17.35 -6.31 -5.87
N GLY A 290 -18.08 -7.32 -5.41
CA GLY A 290 -17.55 -8.62 -4.96
C GLY A 290 -17.79 -8.93 -3.48
N ALA A 291 -18.45 -8.05 -2.74
CA ALA A 291 -18.82 -8.31 -1.35
C ALA A 291 -19.78 -9.51 -1.21
N VAL A 292 -20.64 -9.71 -2.22
CA VAL A 292 -21.55 -10.87 -2.35
C VAL A 292 -21.34 -11.64 -3.66
N HIS A 293 -21.00 -10.96 -4.75
CA HIS A 293 -20.77 -11.56 -6.05
C HIS A 293 -19.44 -12.34 -6.10
N THR A 294 -19.32 -13.24 -7.07
CA THR A 294 -18.05 -13.91 -7.35
C THR A 294 -17.17 -13.03 -8.23
N THR A 295 -15.86 -13.20 -8.16
CA THR A 295 -14.88 -12.54 -9.05
C THR A 295 -15.27 -12.66 -10.54
N ALA A 296 -15.77 -13.82 -10.97
CA ALA A 296 -16.22 -14.02 -12.34
C ALA A 296 -17.42 -13.14 -12.70
N ASN A 297 -18.32 -12.87 -11.75
CA ASN A 297 -19.48 -12.00 -11.98
C ASN A 297 -19.10 -10.53 -12.07
N THR A 298 -18.04 -10.10 -11.38
CA THR A 298 -17.49 -8.74 -11.47
C THR A 298 -16.69 -8.55 -12.76
N ILE A 299 -15.81 -9.51 -13.11
CA ILE A 299 -14.88 -9.35 -14.26
C ILE A 299 -15.58 -9.56 -15.61
N ARG A 300 -16.54 -10.48 -15.72
CA ARG A 300 -17.18 -10.80 -17.01
C ARG A 300 -17.88 -9.61 -17.66
N PRO A 301 -18.71 -8.81 -16.97
CA PRO A 301 -19.30 -7.60 -17.55
C PRO A 301 -18.22 -6.60 -17.98
N ALA A 302 -17.15 -6.41 -17.17
CA ALA A 302 -16.05 -5.51 -17.49
C ALA A 302 -15.35 -5.90 -18.80
N LEU A 303 -15.02 -7.19 -18.99
CA LEU A 303 -14.43 -7.69 -20.23
C LEU A 303 -15.35 -7.52 -21.44
N GLN A 304 -16.65 -7.62 -21.23
CA GLN A 304 -17.63 -7.54 -22.31
C GLN A 304 -17.96 -6.11 -22.74
N LEU A 305 -18.03 -5.18 -21.80
CA LEU A 305 -18.55 -3.83 -21.99
C LEU A 305 -17.45 -2.75 -21.94
N ILE A 306 -16.45 -2.93 -21.10
CA ILE A 306 -15.31 -1.99 -20.97
C ILE A 306 -14.14 -2.44 -21.85
N LYS A 307 -13.83 -3.74 -21.88
CA LYS A 307 -12.71 -4.36 -22.61
C LYS A 307 -11.34 -3.99 -22.01
N THR A 308 -10.29 -4.55 -22.59
CA THR A 308 -8.91 -4.23 -22.24
C THR A 308 -8.50 -2.83 -22.71
N ALA A 309 -7.53 -2.24 -22.03
CA ALA A 309 -6.91 -0.99 -22.43
C ALA A 309 -6.16 -1.17 -23.79
N PRO A 310 -5.96 -0.09 -24.55
CA PRO A 310 -5.14 -0.15 -25.76
C PRO A 310 -3.75 -0.73 -25.45
N GLY A 311 -3.33 -1.74 -26.20
CA GLY A 311 -2.06 -2.43 -26.00
C GLY A 311 -2.06 -3.53 -24.92
N ALA A 312 -3.12 -3.65 -24.11
CA ALA A 312 -3.27 -4.74 -23.16
C ALA A 312 -3.99 -5.94 -23.81
N SER A 313 -3.37 -7.12 -23.71
CA SER A 313 -3.95 -8.38 -24.22
C SER A 313 -4.72 -9.15 -23.15
N ILE A 314 -4.41 -8.91 -21.89
CA ILE A 314 -5.03 -9.59 -20.75
C ILE A 314 -5.39 -8.60 -19.62
N VAL A 315 -6.28 -9.09 -18.75
CA VAL A 315 -6.54 -8.50 -17.42
C VAL A 315 -5.78 -9.32 -16.41
N SER A 316 -5.09 -8.66 -15.49
CA SER A 316 -4.40 -9.30 -14.37
C SER A 316 -4.72 -8.58 -13.05
N SER A 317 -4.06 -8.96 -11.98
CA SER A 317 -4.31 -8.34 -10.66
C SER A 317 -3.03 -8.10 -9.89
N VAL A 318 -3.08 -7.12 -8.98
CA VAL A 318 -2.05 -6.94 -7.94
C VAL A 318 -2.67 -6.80 -6.56
N PHE A 319 -1.91 -7.21 -5.56
CA PHE A 319 -2.13 -6.88 -4.16
C PHE A 319 -0.97 -6.02 -3.65
N PHE A 320 -1.30 -4.98 -2.90
CA PHE A 320 -0.33 -4.22 -2.12
C PHE A 320 -0.23 -4.88 -0.75
N MET A 321 0.94 -5.45 -0.46
CA MET A 321 1.23 -6.14 0.79
C MET A 321 1.89 -5.16 1.76
N LEU A 322 1.19 -4.78 2.83
CA LEU A 322 1.65 -3.79 3.79
C LEU A 322 2.49 -4.46 4.88
N LEU A 323 3.73 -4.79 4.56
CA LEU A 323 4.67 -5.47 5.46
C LEU A 323 5.29 -4.48 6.46
N PRO A 324 5.76 -4.91 7.63
CA PRO A 324 6.46 -4.04 8.56
C PRO A 324 7.60 -3.26 7.88
N GLY A 325 7.45 -1.93 7.79
CA GLY A 325 8.45 -1.02 7.24
C GLY A 325 8.53 -0.91 5.72
N GLN A 326 7.68 -1.62 4.96
CA GLN A 326 7.64 -1.51 3.49
C GLN A 326 6.31 -2.00 2.90
N VAL A 327 5.99 -1.52 1.70
CA VAL A 327 4.89 -2.03 0.89
C VAL A 327 5.45 -2.72 -0.34
N LEU A 328 4.98 -3.94 -0.59
CA LEU A 328 5.35 -4.74 -1.76
C LEU A 328 4.13 -4.96 -2.66
N VAL A 329 4.38 -5.18 -3.94
CA VAL A 329 3.35 -5.49 -4.94
C VAL A 329 3.48 -6.95 -5.36
N TYR A 330 2.38 -7.70 -5.26
CA TYR A 330 2.28 -9.12 -5.65
C TYR A 330 1.31 -9.27 -6.81
N GLY A 331 1.76 -9.80 -7.93
CA GLY A 331 0.98 -10.05 -9.16
C GLY A 331 1.39 -11.35 -9.87
N ASP A 332 0.53 -12.04 -10.59
CA ASP A 332 -0.92 -12.06 -10.52
C ASP A 332 -1.38 -13.03 -9.43
N CYS A 333 -2.37 -12.64 -8.64
CA CYS A 333 -2.80 -13.46 -7.50
C CYS A 333 -4.30 -13.79 -7.55
N ALA A 334 -5.06 -13.32 -8.57
CA ALA A 334 -6.52 -13.48 -8.59
C ALA A 334 -7.15 -13.84 -9.95
N VAL A 335 -6.44 -13.71 -11.08
CA VAL A 335 -7.09 -13.74 -12.40
C VAL A 335 -6.58 -14.88 -13.31
N ASN A 336 -5.27 -14.97 -13.59
CA ASN A 336 -4.74 -15.86 -14.64
C ASN A 336 -4.19 -17.17 -14.08
N PRO A 337 -4.85 -18.33 -14.33
CA PRO A 337 -4.39 -19.61 -13.75
C PRO A 337 -2.99 -20.03 -14.21
N ASN A 338 -2.75 -20.02 -15.52
CA ASN A 338 -1.50 -20.46 -16.14
C ASN A 338 -1.15 -19.51 -17.28
N PRO A 339 -0.53 -18.36 -17.02
CA PRO A 339 -0.17 -17.40 -18.05
C PRO A 339 0.95 -17.94 -18.96
N THR A 340 0.86 -17.65 -20.26
CA THR A 340 1.98 -17.91 -21.18
C THR A 340 3.15 -16.96 -20.86
N PRO A 341 4.38 -17.21 -21.38
CA PRO A 341 5.50 -16.29 -21.19
C PRO A 341 5.20 -14.85 -21.64
N GLU A 342 4.46 -14.66 -22.74
CA GLU A 342 4.03 -13.35 -23.24
C GLU A 342 3.06 -12.66 -22.26
N GLN A 343 2.10 -13.43 -21.74
CA GLN A 343 1.15 -12.96 -20.74
C GLN A 343 1.84 -12.63 -19.40
N LEU A 344 2.78 -13.47 -18.99
CA LEU A 344 3.55 -13.27 -17.76
C LEU A 344 4.44 -12.01 -17.87
N ALA A 345 5.04 -11.75 -19.03
CA ALA A 345 5.75 -10.52 -19.30
C ALA A 345 4.84 -9.29 -19.23
N GLU A 346 3.62 -9.39 -19.76
CA GLU A 346 2.63 -8.31 -19.68
C GLU A 346 2.17 -8.07 -18.25
N ILE A 347 1.91 -9.12 -17.45
CA ILE A 347 1.61 -9.02 -16.01
C ILE A 347 2.72 -8.26 -15.28
N ALA A 348 3.99 -8.54 -15.61
CA ALA A 348 5.13 -7.88 -14.99
C ALA A 348 5.15 -6.37 -15.29
N ILE A 349 4.91 -5.98 -16.53
CA ILE A 349 4.89 -4.58 -16.96
C ILE A 349 3.69 -3.87 -16.31
N GLN A 350 2.48 -4.44 -16.36
CA GLN A 350 1.30 -3.89 -15.71
C GLN A 350 1.50 -3.72 -14.20
N SER A 351 2.14 -4.70 -13.54
CA SER A 351 2.41 -4.65 -12.10
C SER A 351 3.44 -3.57 -11.74
N ALA A 352 4.42 -3.34 -12.61
CA ALA A 352 5.39 -2.25 -12.46
C ALA A 352 4.72 -0.87 -12.61
N ASP A 353 3.84 -0.71 -13.60
CA ASP A 353 3.07 0.52 -13.80
C ASP A 353 2.15 0.80 -12.61
N SER A 354 1.48 -0.23 -12.10
CA SER A 354 0.67 -0.14 -10.91
C SER A 354 1.51 0.25 -9.69
N ALA A 355 2.67 -0.35 -9.46
CA ALA A 355 3.58 0.02 -8.38
C ALA A 355 3.96 1.49 -8.45
N LYS A 356 4.38 1.96 -9.62
CA LYS A 356 4.78 3.35 -9.88
C LYS A 356 3.64 4.34 -9.60
N ALA A 357 2.43 4.01 -10.05
CA ALA A 357 1.24 4.82 -9.85
C ALA A 357 0.91 5.08 -8.37
N PHE A 358 1.27 4.13 -7.51
CA PHE A 358 1.09 4.22 -6.06
C PHE A 358 2.37 4.62 -5.31
N GLY A 359 3.37 5.18 -6.01
CA GLY A 359 4.58 5.75 -5.40
C GLY A 359 5.62 4.71 -4.99
N ILE A 360 5.53 3.47 -5.50
CA ILE A 360 6.50 2.41 -5.27
C ILE A 360 7.43 2.33 -6.48
N GLU A 361 8.73 2.53 -6.27
CA GLU A 361 9.75 2.34 -7.32
C GLU A 361 9.77 0.88 -7.77
N PRO A 362 9.44 0.56 -9.04
CA PRO A 362 9.30 -0.83 -9.46
C PRO A 362 10.67 -1.49 -9.66
N ARG A 363 10.93 -2.51 -8.90
CA ARG A 363 12.00 -3.50 -9.08
C ARG A 363 11.35 -4.86 -9.13
N VAL A 364 11.19 -5.38 -10.36
CA VAL A 364 10.36 -6.55 -10.63
C VAL A 364 11.17 -7.84 -10.56
N ALA A 365 10.81 -8.71 -9.64
CA ALA A 365 11.32 -10.07 -9.54
C ALA A 365 10.32 -11.06 -10.15
N MET A 366 10.75 -11.78 -11.18
CA MET A 366 9.98 -12.88 -11.76
C MET A 366 10.27 -14.16 -10.97
N ILE A 367 9.28 -14.61 -10.19
CA ILE A 367 9.45 -15.65 -9.17
C ILE A 367 9.45 -17.05 -9.80
N SER A 368 10.35 -17.88 -9.28
CA SER A 368 10.50 -19.29 -9.64
C SER A 368 11.09 -20.06 -8.46
N TYR A 369 11.03 -21.37 -8.51
CA TYR A 369 11.81 -22.23 -7.61
C TYR A 369 13.31 -22.25 -7.96
N SER A 370 13.72 -21.62 -9.06
CA SER A 370 15.11 -21.49 -9.51
C SER A 370 15.61 -20.04 -9.41
N THR A 371 16.90 -19.87 -9.09
CA THR A 371 17.61 -18.60 -9.28
C THR A 371 18.61 -18.77 -10.42
N GLY A 372 18.38 -18.05 -11.52
CA GLY A 372 19.16 -18.23 -12.74
C GLY A 372 19.10 -19.68 -13.23
N THR A 373 20.25 -20.31 -13.33
CA THR A 373 20.40 -21.70 -13.85
C THR A 373 20.48 -22.75 -12.74
N SER A 374 20.11 -22.43 -11.49
CA SER A 374 20.19 -23.38 -10.37
C SER A 374 19.19 -24.55 -10.46
N GLY A 375 18.12 -24.38 -11.22
CA GLY A 375 17.13 -25.40 -11.58
C GLY A 375 16.88 -25.41 -13.07
N ALA A 376 16.21 -26.44 -13.56
CA ALA A 376 15.83 -26.60 -14.95
C ALA A 376 14.41 -27.16 -15.06
N GLY A 377 13.73 -26.86 -16.16
CA GLY A 377 12.40 -27.38 -16.44
C GLY A 377 11.53 -26.35 -17.16
N PRO A 378 10.38 -26.77 -17.71
CA PRO A 378 9.53 -25.90 -18.52
C PRO A 378 9.03 -24.67 -17.75
N ASP A 379 8.81 -24.78 -16.43
CA ASP A 379 8.39 -23.64 -15.62
C ASP A 379 9.50 -22.58 -15.48
N VAL A 380 10.76 -23.03 -15.33
CA VAL A 380 11.93 -22.13 -15.27
C VAL A 380 12.15 -21.46 -16.63
N ASP A 381 12.04 -22.22 -17.70
CA ASP A 381 12.21 -21.73 -19.08
C ASP A 381 11.13 -20.71 -19.44
N ALA A 382 9.88 -20.93 -19.02
CA ALA A 382 8.77 -20.00 -19.22
C ALA A 382 9.01 -18.65 -18.51
N VAL A 383 9.50 -18.68 -17.28
CA VAL A 383 9.84 -17.45 -16.54
C VAL A 383 11.03 -16.73 -17.19
N ALA A 384 12.08 -17.46 -17.60
CA ALA A 384 13.23 -16.87 -18.28
C ALA A 384 12.83 -16.20 -19.61
N GLN A 385 11.96 -16.84 -20.38
CA GLN A 385 11.41 -16.29 -21.63
C GLN A 385 10.57 -15.04 -21.34
N ALA A 386 9.73 -15.05 -20.31
CA ALA A 386 8.94 -13.88 -19.90
C ALA A 386 9.82 -12.69 -19.54
N VAL A 387 10.93 -12.92 -18.83
CA VAL A 387 11.92 -11.86 -18.51
C VAL A 387 12.52 -11.27 -19.77
N ALA A 388 12.91 -12.11 -20.75
CA ALA A 388 13.47 -11.65 -22.01
C ALA A 388 12.47 -10.78 -22.78
N ILE A 389 11.21 -11.21 -22.90
CA ILE A 389 10.13 -10.47 -23.56
C ILE A 389 9.85 -9.14 -22.83
N ALA A 390 9.82 -9.15 -21.50
CA ALA A 390 9.58 -7.93 -20.74
C ALA A 390 10.71 -6.91 -20.88
N LYS A 391 11.97 -7.34 -20.91
CA LYS A 391 13.15 -6.48 -21.18
C LYS A 391 13.11 -5.87 -22.58
N GLU A 392 12.63 -6.62 -23.59
CA GLU A 392 12.45 -6.10 -24.94
C GLU A 392 11.36 -5.04 -25.01
N LYS A 393 10.19 -5.31 -24.40
CA LYS A 393 9.03 -4.40 -24.40
C LYS A 393 9.23 -3.16 -23.51
N ALA A 394 9.96 -3.30 -22.42
CA ALA A 394 10.18 -2.25 -21.41
C ALA A 394 11.67 -2.17 -21.02
N PRO A 395 12.56 -1.69 -21.90
CA PRO A 395 14.02 -1.76 -21.71
C PRO A 395 14.53 -0.96 -20.51
N ASN A 396 13.77 0.01 -20.01
CA ASN A 396 14.12 0.81 -18.84
C ASN A 396 13.58 0.25 -17.51
N LEU A 397 12.82 -0.85 -17.56
CA LEU A 397 12.28 -1.48 -16.36
C LEU A 397 13.35 -2.30 -15.66
N ALA A 398 13.56 -2.05 -14.38
CA ALA A 398 14.38 -2.90 -13.53
C ALA A 398 13.64 -4.23 -13.29
N ILE A 399 13.94 -5.24 -14.09
CA ILE A 399 13.34 -6.58 -14.04
C ILE A 399 14.40 -7.65 -14.13
N ASP A 400 14.24 -8.71 -13.33
CA ASP A 400 15.10 -9.88 -13.39
C ASP A 400 14.39 -11.16 -12.95
N GLY A 401 14.92 -12.29 -13.35
CA GLY A 401 14.41 -13.63 -13.07
C GLY A 401 14.93 -14.65 -14.08
N PRO A 402 14.68 -15.95 -13.82
CA PRO A 402 13.98 -16.50 -12.65
C PRO A 402 14.74 -16.25 -11.35
N LEU A 403 13.99 -15.92 -10.29
CA LEU A 403 14.51 -15.69 -8.94
C LEU A 403 13.69 -16.45 -7.90
N GLN A 404 14.35 -17.13 -6.97
CA GLN A 404 13.69 -17.64 -5.79
C GLN A 404 13.24 -16.46 -4.91
N TYR A 405 12.16 -16.66 -4.14
CA TYR A 405 11.59 -15.61 -3.31
C TYR A 405 12.59 -15.01 -2.30
N ASP A 406 13.40 -15.86 -1.65
CA ASP A 406 14.44 -15.45 -0.71
C ASP A 406 15.56 -14.64 -1.41
N ALA A 407 15.96 -15.04 -2.62
CA ALA A 407 16.94 -14.30 -3.41
C ALA A 407 16.40 -12.94 -3.88
N ALA A 408 15.10 -12.85 -4.17
CA ALA A 408 14.46 -11.59 -4.55
C ALA A 408 14.32 -10.60 -3.39
N SER A 409 14.09 -11.10 -2.15
CA SER A 409 13.70 -10.29 -1.00
C SER A 409 14.82 -10.04 0.02
N VAL A 410 15.82 -10.92 0.13
CA VAL A 410 16.85 -10.87 1.18
C VAL A 410 18.22 -10.54 0.60
N ALA A 411 18.78 -9.40 1.01
CA ALA A 411 20.03 -8.87 0.45
C ALA A 411 21.24 -9.83 0.56
N ASP A 412 21.39 -10.54 1.68
CA ASP A 412 22.51 -11.46 1.87
C ASP A 412 22.36 -12.73 1.03
N VAL A 413 21.12 -13.21 0.83
CA VAL A 413 20.84 -14.30 -0.10
C VAL A 413 21.13 -13.87 -1.55
N ALA A 414 20.73 -12.68 -1.91
CA ALA A 414 20.99 -12.09 -3.24
C ALA A 414 22.48 -11.99 -3.55
N LYS A 415 23.31 -11.56 -2.60
CA LYS A 415 24.77 -11.50 -2.75
C LYS A 415 25.37 -12.86 -3.12
N SER A 416 24.81 -13.94 -2.57
CA SER A 416 25.29 -15.30 -2.82
C SER A 416 24.73 -15.89 -4.12
N LYS A 417 23.41 -15.73 -4.36
CA LYS A 417 22.72 -16.44 -5.45
C LYS A 417 22.63 -15.65 -6.75
N ALA A 418 22.56 -14.30 -6.68
CA ALA A 418 22.36 -13.40 -7.82
C ALA A 418 23.13 -12.07 -7.67
N PRO A 419 24.47 -12.09 -7.50
CA PRO A 419 25.27 -10.88 -7.15
C PRO A 419 25.19 -9.78 -8.21
N ASN A 420 24.93 -10.12 -9.46
CA ASN A 420 24.87 -9.18 -10.59
C ASN A 420 23.44 -8.72 -10.91
N SER A 421 22.42 -9.18 -10.19
CA SER A 421 21.05 -8.82 -10.45
C SER A 421 20.76 -7.38 -10.02
N PRO A 422 20.11 -6.56 -10.86
CA PRO A 422 19.71 -5.21 -10.48
C PRO A 422 18.53 -5.20 -9.49
N VAL A 423 17.87 -6.35 -9.29
CA VAL A 423 16.61 -6.51 -8.53
C VAL A 423 16.78 -7.36 -7.27
N ALA A 424 17.58 -8.41 -7.33
CA ALA A 424 17.71 -9.35 -6.21
C ALA A 424 18.07 -8.68 -4.89
N GLY A 425 17.45 -9.13 -3.81
CA GLY A 425 17.60 -8.63 -2.45
C GLY A 425 16.92 -7.28 -2.17
N LYS A 426 16.28 -6.67 -3.18
CA LYS A 426 15.62 -5.35 -3.07
C LYS A 426 14.38 -5.22 -3.95
N ALA A 427 13.80 -6.35 -4.35
CA ALA A 427 12.58 -6.38 -5.14
C ALA A 427 11.43 -5.67 -4.41
N THR A 428 10.62 -4.96 -5.17
CA THR A 428 9.40 -4.29 -4.69
C THR A 428 8.14 -4.82 -5.36
N VAL A 429 8.31 -5.49 -6.51
CA VAL A 429 7.25 -6.14 -7.27
C VAL A 429 7.62 -7.61 -7.47
N PHE A 430 6.75 -8.50 -7.06
CA PHE A 430 6.92 -9.95 -7.15
C PHE A 430 5.87 -10.51 -8.09
N VAL A 431 6.29 -11.07 -9.22
CA VAL A 431 5.40 -11.66 -10.21
C VAL A 431 5.52 -13.18 -10.14
N PHE A 432 4.39 -13.83 -9.87
CA PHE A 432 4.34 -15.28 -9.69
C PHE A 432 4.06 -16.00 -11.00
N PRO A 433 4.63 -17.20 -11.21
CA PRO A 433 4.54 -17.91 -12.49
C PRO A 433 3.13 -18.42 -12.81
N ASP A 434 2.30 -18.62 -11.79
CA ASP A 434 0.96 -19.15 -11.90
C ASP A 434 0.08 -18.69 -10.73
N LEU A 435 -1.25 -18.86 -10.88
CA LEU A 435 -2.22 -18.42 -9.90
C LEU A 435 -2.14 -19.20 -8.57
N ASN A 436 -1.80 -20.49 -8.60
CA ASN A 436 -1.67 -21.25 -7.35
C ASN A 436 -0.56 -20.66 -6.50
N THR A 437 0.60 -20.40 -7.13
CA THR A 437 1.76 -19.79 -6.46
C THR A 437 1.42 -18.41 -5.91
N GLY A 438 0.83 -17.53 -6.73
CA GLY A 438 0.49 -16.16 -6.34
C GLY A 438 -0.57 -16.13 -5.23
N ASN A 439 -1.69 -16.86 -5.43
CA ASN A 439 -2.80 -16.88 -4.47
C ASN A 439 -2.40 -17.49 -3.11
N CYS A 440 -1.67 -18.61 -3.12
CA CYS A 440 -1.19 -19.22 -1.87
C CYS A 440 -0.19 -18.31 -1.16
N THR A 441 0.75 -17.69 -1.89
CA THR A 441 1.81 -16.86 -1.31
C THR A 441 1.24 -15.61 -0.64
N TYR A 442 0.37 -14.83 -1.32
CA TYR A 442 -0.16 -13.62 -0.69
C TYR A 442 -0.98 -13.93 0.56
N LYS A 443 -1.80 -15.01 0.51
CA LYS A 443 -2.60 -15.44 1.68
C LYS A 443 -1.72 -15.93 2.83
N ALA A 444 -0.68 -16.70 2.54
CA ALA A 444 0.26 -17.18 3.54
C ALA A 444 0.97 -16.00 4.22
N VAL A 445 1.46 -15.03 3.44
CA VAL A 445 2.12 -13.83 3.98
C VAL A 445 1.12 -13.00 4.78
N GLN A 446 -0.07 -12.71 4.24
CA GLN A 446 -1.10 -11.95 4.93
C GLN A 446 -1.44 -12.55 6.30
N ARG A 447 -1.67 -13.86 6.35
CA ARG A 447 -2.13 -14.53 7.57
C ARG A 447 -1.01 -14.78 8.57
N ASN A 448 0.17 -15.23 8.13
CA ASN A 448 1.28 -15.57 9.03
C ASN A 448 2.02 -14.34 9.55
N ALA A 449 2.13 -13.29 8.75
CA ALA A 449 2.73 -12.03 9.18
C ALA A 449 1.70 -11.06 9.80
N ASN A 450 0.41 -11.42 9.81
CA ASN A 450 -0.70 -10.59 10.27
C ASN A 450 -0.65 -9.16 9.69
N VAL A 451 -0.52 -9.09 8.36
CA VAL A 451 -0.40 -7.83 7.65
C VAL A 451 -1.63 -7.56 6.78
N LEU A 452 -1.90 -6.29 6.54
CA LEU A 452 -2.95 -5.87 5.61
C LEU A 452 -2.49 -6.15 4.17
N SER A 453 -3.38 -6.70 3.36
CA SER A 453 -3.22 -6.79 1.91
C SER A 453 -4.36 -6.02 1.23
N VAL A 454 -4.01 -4.99 0.48
CA VAL A 454 -4.98 -4.13 -0.23
C VAL A 454 -5.11 -4.60 -1.67
N GLY A 455 -6.31 -4.98 -2.07
CA GLY A 455 -6.59 -5.56 -3.38
C GLY A 455 -7.65 -6.69 -3.32
N PRO A 456 -7.88 -7.44 -4.43
CA PRO A 456 -7.13 -7.33 -5.70
C PRO A 456 -7.49 -6.05 -6.48
N MET A 457 -6.47 -5.34 -6.93
CA MET A 457 -6.62 -4.29 -7.90
C MET A 457 -6.46 -4.87 -9.29
N LEU A 458 -7.50 -4.77 -10.14
CA LEU A 458 -7.44 -5.25 -11.51
C LEU A 458 -6.69 -4.26 -12.40
N GLN A 459 -5.90 -4.79 -13.30
CA GLN A 459 -5.10 -4.03 -14.25
C GLN A 459 -5.30 -4.54 -15.68
N GLY A 460 -5.00 -3.70 -16.68
CA GLY A 460 -5.22 -4.03 -18.08
C GLY A 460 -6.64 -3.74 -18.61
N LEU A 461 -7.58 -3.27 -17.80
CA LEU A 461 -8.90 -2.80 -18.24
C LEU A 461 -8.83 -1.34 -18.71
N ARG A 462 -9.68 -0.97 -19.70
CA ARG A 462 -9.77 0.41 -20.19
C ARG A 462 -10.27 1.40 -19.14
N LYS A 463 -11.10 0.94 -18.19
CA LYS A 463 -11.60 1.71 -17.06
C LYS A 463 -11.53 0.86 -15.77
N PRO A 464 -11.39 1.46 -14.61
CA PRO A 464 -11.15 0.74 -13.37
C PRO A 464 -12.39 0.02 -12.86
N VAL A 465 -12.32 -1.29 -12.88
CA VAL A 465 -13.24 -2.19 -12.18
C VAL A 465 -12.42 -2.99 -11.20
N ASN A 466 -12.78 -2.98 -9.93
CA ASN A 466 -12.10 -3.76 -8.91
C ASN A 466 -13.03 -4.71 -8.19
N ASP A 467 -12.47 -5.86 -7.83
CA ASP A 467 -13.17 -6.95 -7.15
C ASP A 467 -12.86 -6.94 -5.66
N LEU A 468 -13.79 -7.46 -4.87
CA LEU A 468 -13.64 -7.66 -3.43
C LEU A 468 -13.63 -9.13 -3.10
N SER A 469 -12.99 -9.49 -2.00
CA SER A 469 -13.25 -10.79 -1.37
C SER A 469 -14.63 -10.78 -0.70
N ARG A 470 -15.37 -11.87 -0.77
CA ARG A 470 -16.62 -12.03 0.01
C ARG A 470 -16.41 -11.92 1.53
N GLY A 471 -15.19 -12.14 1.98
CA GLY A 471 -14.78 -11.95 3.37
C GLY A 471 -14.13 -10.58 3.65
N ALA A 472 -14.26 -9.61 2.73
CA ALA A 472 -13.72 -8.27 2.92
C ALA A 472 -14.34 -7.59 4.14
N LEU A 473 -13.51 -6.87 4.89
CA LEU A 473 -13.95 -5.98 5.96
C LEU A 473 -14.36 -4.62 5.37
N VAL A 474 -15.02 -3.79 6.16
CA VAL A 474 -15.39 -2.42 5.75
C VAL A 474 -14.17 -1.62 5.28
N GLU A 475 -13.07 -1.75 5.99
CA GLU A 475 -11.82 -1.07 5.68
C GLU A 475 -11.22 -1.51 4.33
N ASP A 476 -11.29 -2.81 4.01
CA ASP A 476 -10.86 -3.34 2.70
C ASP A 476 -11.67 -2.72 1.55
N ILE A 477 -12.98 -2.50 1.77
CA ILE A 477 -13.86 -1.86 0.78
C ILE A 477 -13.46 -0.38 0.61
N VAL A 478 -13.22 0.34 1.70
CA VAL A 478 -12.76 1.74 1.67
C VAL A 478 -11.44 1.86 0.89
N TYR A 479 -10.47 0.99 1.16
CA TYR A 479 -9.20 0.98 0.42
C TYR A 479 -9.39 0.65 -1.05
N THR A 480 -10.27 -0.30 -1.39
CA THR A 480 -10.54 -0.65 -2.80
C THR A 480 -11.23 0.50 -3.54
N ILE A 481 -12.14 1.24 -2.88
CA ILE A 481 -12.73 2.45 -3.43
C ILE A 481 -11.64 3.52 -3.69
N ALA A 482 -10.73 3.74 -2.75
CA ALA A 482 -9.62 4.67 -2.90
C ALA A 482 -8.69 4.28 -4.06
N LEU A 483 -8.31 3.00 -4.16
CA LEU A 483 -7.53 2.47 -5.28
C LEU A 483 -8.22 2.72 -6.62
N THR A 484 -9.54 2.45 -6.70
CA THR A 484 -10.34 2.62 -7.90
C THR A 484 -10.39 4.10 -8.32
N ALA A 485 -10.54 5.01 -7.36
CA ALA A 485 -10.52 6.45 -7.62
C ALA A 485 -9.16 6.92 -8.19
N ILE A 486 -8.05 6.40 -7.68
CA ILE A 486 -6.72 6.71 -8.18
C ILE A 486 -6.52 6.14 -9.60
N GLN A 487 -6.89 4.88 -9.83
CA GLN A 487 -6.82 4.27 -11.17
C GLN A 487 -7.62 5.08 -12.21
N ALA A 488 -8.78 5.61 -11.82
CA ALA A 488 -9.61 6.43 -12.71
C ALA A 488 -8.93 7.76 -13.16
N THR A 489 -7.83 8.16 -12.55
CA THR A 489 -7.02 9.30 -13.02
C THR A 489 -6.00 8.91 -14.09
N GLN A 490 -5.75 7.62 -14.27
CA GLN A 490 -4.74 7.09 -15.19
C GLN A 490 -5.33 6.58 -16.50
N THR A 491 -6.64 6.29 -16.49
CA THR A 491 -7.40 5.86 -17.65
C THR A 491 -8.04 7.10 -18.30
N ALA A 492 -7.38 7.64 -19.31
CA ALA A 492 -7.92 8.73 -20.15
C ALA A 492 -8.50 8.20 -21.45
#